data_5759fe338f8937eb0c8fb70324968159
#
_entry.id   5759fe338f8937eb0c8fb70324968159
#
_cell.length_a   1.000
_cell.length_b   1.000
_cell.length_c   1.000
_cell.angle_alpha   90.00
_cell.angle_beta   90.00
_cell.angle_gamma   90.00
#
_symmetry.space_group_name_H-M   'P 1'
#
loop_
_entity.id
_entity.type
_entity.pdbx_description
1 polymer ?
#
loop_
_entity_poly.entity_id
_entity_poly.type
_entity_poly.pdbx_seq_one_letter_code
_entity_poly.pdbx_strand_id
1 'polypeptide(L)'
;MIWINDGKIKIFLSDVDDGNMLFANGQDEINRQVARNRKKFFEKCIIDSSHLVNLKAVHGNKIFLVGENDLGKGALDNDTRIAGIDGLLSNIPDSCLMVTGADCFPILLYDEKTVVIGAAHAGWKGVINNIAGELIKAAKDNFGSSAKNIKIWIGPGIKSCHFEVKNEVLELFQTKEPDCVLKKENGYFVDLQAILKKQLLISGIFEQNIIVHNACTFCDLKYFSNRRDKKQFLEAFAAIISFK
;
A
#
# COMPACT_ATOMS: atom_id res chain seq x y z
N MET A 1 -11.98 -8.03 4.21
CA MET A 1 -12.63 -7.62 5.49
C MET A 1 -12.59 -6.10 5.62
N ILE A 2 -13.65 -5.46 6.16
CA ILE A 2 -13.61 -4.01 6.46
C ILE A 2 -12.67 -3.82 7.64
N TRP A 3 -11.61 -3.04 7.44
CA TRP A 3 -10.68 -2.67 8.52
C TRP A 3 -11.13 -1.38 9.23
N ILE A 4 -11.53 -0.36 8.45
CA ILE A 4 -12.00 0.92 8.97
C ILE A 4 -13.31 1.32 8.29
N ASN A 5 -14.22 1.89 9.08
CA ASN A 5 -15.44 2.54 8.60
C ASN A 5 -15.70 3.75 9.52
N ASP A 6 -15.24 4.92 9.10
CA ASP A 6 -15.37 6.17 9.90
C ASP A 6 -16.56 7.03 9.47
N GLY A 7 -17.45 6.50 8.64
CA GLY A 7 -18.65 7.20 8.17
C GLY A 7 -18.47 7.94 6.85
N LYS A 8 -17.26 8.32 6.45
CA LYS A 8 -16.95 9.04 5.20
C LYS A 8 -16.13 8.22 4.23
N ILE A 9 -15.27 7.36 4.76
CA ILE A 9 -14.46 6.42 4.00
C ILE A 9 -14.60 5.00 4.55
N LYS A 10 -14.25 4.04 3.72
CA LYS A 10 -14.04 2.64 4.09
C LYS A 10 -12.66 2.19 3.69
N ILE A 11 -12.03 1.38 4.52
CA ILE A 11 -10.78 0.69 4.20
C ILE A 11 -11.03 -0.82 4.26
N PHE A 12 -10.62 -1.51 3.21
CA PHE A 12 -10.74 -2.95 3.08
C PHE A 12 -9.37 -3.59 2.95
N LEU A 13 -9.20 -4.72 3.61
CA LEU A 13 -8.05 -5.60 3.43
C LEU A 13 -8.57 -6.98 3.01
N SER A 14 -8.07 -7.52 1.90
CA SER A 14 -8.26 -8.92 1.57
C SER A 14 -7.25 -9.79 2.32
N ASP A 15 -7.52 -11.08 2.41
CA ASP A 15 -6.63 -12.07 2.99
C ASP A 15 -6.47 -13.28 2.06
N VAL A 16 -5.81 -14.34 2.52
CA VAL A 16 -5.56 -15.55 1.71
C VAL A 16 -6.85 -16.26 1.29
N ASP A 17 -7.92 -16.16 2.07
CA ASP A 17 -9.22 -16.78 1.76
C ASP A 17 -9.94 -16.07 0.62
N ASP A 18 -9.66 -14.78 0.41
CA ASP A 18 -10.16 -14.01 -0.74
C ASP A 18 -9.36 -14.32 -2.03
N GLY A 19 -8.23 -15.03 -1.92
CA GLY A 19 -7.33 -15.42 -3.01
C GLY A 19 -6.37 -14.31 -3.45
N ASN A 20 -5.51 -14.64 -4.43
CA ASN A 20 -4.53 -13.70 -4.96
C ASN A 20 -5.19 -12.50 -5.63
N MET A 21 -4.73 -11.29 -5.26
CA MET A 21 -5.20 -10.01 -5.81
C MET A 21 -4.21 -9.34 -6.77
N LEU A 22 -3.03 -9.94 -7.00
CA LEU A 22 -1.98 -9.37 -7.83
C LEU A 22 -1.99 -9.99 -9.23
N PHE A 23 -2.15 -9.16 -10.26
CA PHE A 23 -1.95 -9.56 -11.65
C PHE A 23 -0.47 -9.84 -11.97
N ALA A 24 -0.22 -10.87 -12.77
CA ALA A 24 1.10 -11.29 -13.22
C ALA A 24 1.29 -10.97 -14.72
N ASN A 25 2.45 -10.38 -15.08
CA ASN A 25 2.74 -10.03 -16.48
C ASN A 25 2.86 -11.28 -17.35
N GLY A 26 2.17 -11.28 -18.50
CA GLY A 26 2.26 -12.38 -19.47
C GLY A 26 1.67 -13.71 -18.98
N GLN A 27 0.80 -13.70 -17.95
CA GLN A 27 0.23 -14.89 -17.33
C GLN A 27 -1.30 -14.85 -17.38
N ASP A 28 -1.88 -15.09 -18.55
CA ASP A 28 -3.32 -14.92 -18.80
C ASP A 28 -4.19 -15.78 -17.88
N GLU A 29 -3.81 -17.02 -17.59
CA GLU A 29 -4.58 -17.91 -16.71
C GLU A 29 -4.60 -17.39 -15.27
N ILE A 30 -3.43 -16.94 -14.77
CA ILE A 30 -3.32 -16.32 -13.46
C ILE A 30 -4.17 -15.05 -13.42
N ASN A 31 -4.09 -14.22 -14.46
CA ASN A 31 -4.84 -12.96 -14.55
C ASN A 31 -6.35 -13.19 -14.59
N ARG A 32 -6.82 -14.21 -15.30
CA ARG A 32 -8.25 -14.62 -15.26
C ARG A 32 -8.68 -15.03 -13.85
N GLN A 33 -7.82 -15.77 -13.12
CA GLN A 33 -8.14 -16.15 -11.73
C GLN A 33 -8.13 -14.92 -10.80
N VAL A 34 -7.15 -14.03 -10.93
CA VAL A 34 -7.09 -12.78 -10.17
C VAL A 34 -8.32 -11.92 -10.41
N ALA A 35 -8.75 -11.76 -11.66
CA ALA A 35 -9.96 -11.01 -11.98
C ALA A 35 -11.22 -11.62 -11.32
N ARG A 36 -11.34 -12.96 -11.29
CA ARG A 36 -12.43 -13.66 -10.57
C ARG A 36 -12.38 -13.42 -9.06
N ASN A 37 -11.18 -13.51 -8.45
CA ASN A 37 -11.00 -13.25 -7.01
C ASN A 37 -11.39 -11.80 -6.67
N ARG A 38 -10.89 -10.83 -7.44
CA ARG A 38 -11.19 -9.41 -7.28
C ARG A 38 -12.68 -9.14 -7.40
N LYS A 39 -13.35 -9.69 -8.42
CA LYS A 39 -14.80 -9.53 -8.61
C LYS A 39 -15.57 -10.00 -7.38
N LYS A 40 -15.28 -11.20 -6.86
CA LYS A 40 -15.91 -11.73 -5.65
C LYS A 40 -15.64 -10.84 -4.43
N PHE A 41 -14.40 -10.36 -4.28
CA PHE A 41 -14.02 -9.49 -3.17
C PHE A 41 -14.72 -8.13 -3.26
N PHE A 42 -14.80 -7.53 -4.44
CA PHE A 42 -15.50 -6.26 -4.66
C PHE A 42 -17.00 -6.38 -4.41
N GLU A 43 -17.64 -7.46 -4.85
CA GLU A 43 -19.05 -7.77 -4.53
C GLU A 43 -19.27 -7.88 -3.02
N LYS A 44 -18.43 -8.64 -2.31
CA LYS A 44 -18.47 -8.79 -0.85
C LYS A 44 -18.32 -7.45 -0.10
N CYS A 45 -17.51 -6.55 -0.65
CA CYS A 45 -17.22 -5.24 -0.07
C CYS A 45 -18.15 -4.11 -0.56
N ILE A 46 -19.03 -4.39 -1.51
CA ILE A 46 -19.90 -3.40 -2.18
C ILE A 46 -19.02 -2.29 -2.81
N ILE A 47 -18.02 -2.71 -3.58
CA ILE A 47 -17.13 -1.81 -4.33
C ILE A 47 -17.53 -1.89 -5.81
N ASP A 48 -17.78 -0.73 -6.41
CA ASP A 48 -17.95 -0.64 -7.86
C ASP A 48 -16.59 -0.65 -8.55
N SER A 49 -16.31 -1.71 -9.30
CA SER A 49 -15.05 -1.86 -10.04
C SER A 49 -14.84 -0.79 -11.11
N SER A 50 -15.90 -0.15 -11.61
CA SER A 50 -15.80 0.95 -12.58
C SER A 50 -15.22 2.23 -11.99
N HIS A 51 -15.22 2.37 -10.66
CA HIS A 51 -14.62 3.48 -9.93
C HIS A 51 -13.28 3.13 -9.23
N LEU A 52 -12.84 1.86 -9.33
CA LEU A 52 -11.62 1.43 -8.69
C LEU A 52 -10.40 1.62 -9.60
N VAL A 53 -9.34 2.22 -9.06
CA VAL A 53 -8.07 2.40 -9.76
C VAL A 53 -6.97 1.61 -9.06
N ASN A 54 -6.23 0.81 -9.83
CA ASN A 54 -5.08 0.04 -9.36
C ASN A 54 -3.82 0.34 -10.17
N LEU A 55 -2.70 0.39 -9.49
CA LEU A 55 -1.39 0.64 -10.09
C LEU A 55 -0.59 -0.65 -10.36
N LYS A 56 0.40 -0.54 -11.24
CA LYS A 56 1.47 -1.52 -11.43
C LYS A 56 2.74 -1.01 -10.77
N ALA A 57 2.95 -1.40 -9.51
CA ALA A 57 4.05 -0.96 -8.68
C ALA A 57 5.43 -1.29 -9.30
N VAL A 58 6.37 -0.38 -9.13
CA VAL A 58 7.78 -0.52 -9.54
C VAL A 58 8.76 -0.41 -8.38
N HIS A 59 8.22 -0.36 -7.14
CA HIS A 59 8.98 -0.15 -5.90
C HIS A 59 9.70 1.20 -5.85
N GLY A 60 9.14 2.21 -6.51
CA GLY A 60 9.61 3.59 -6.48
C GLY A 60 8.88 4.44 -5.43
N ASN A 61 8.79 5.75 -5.70
CA ASN A 61 8.10 6.71 -4.84
C ASN A 61 7.24 7.71 -5.62
N LYS A 62 6.97 7.46 -6.90
CA LYS A 62 6.15 8.35 -7.73
C LYS A 62 4.68 8.22 -7.38
N ILE A 63 4.01 9.37 -7.25
CA ILE A 63 2.58 9.49 -6.96
C ILE A 63 1.86 9.97 -8.22
N PHE A 64 0.74 9.33 -8.55
CA PHE A 64 -0.12 9.66 -9.67
C PHE A 64 -1.43 10.29 -9.17
N LEU A 65 -1.86 11.35 -9.84
CA LEU A 65 -3.14 12.00 -9.58
C LEU A 65 -4.20 11.38 -10.49
N VAL A 66 -5.16 10.71 -9.89
CA VAL A 66 -6.23 10.01 -10.61
C VAL A 66 -7.23 11.03 -11.14
N GLY A 67 -7.45 11.01 -12.45
CA GLY A 67 -8.49 11.77 -13.14
C GLY A 67 -9.72 10.92 -13.44
N GLU A 68 -10.83 11.54 -13.89
CA GLU A 68 -12.08 10.82 -14.24
C GLU A 68 -11.85 9.74 -15.30
N ASN A 69 -10.97 9.98 -16.27
CA ASN A 69 -10.62 9.02 -17.33
C ASN A 69 -9.77 7.83 -16.83
N ASP A 70 -9.36 7.82 -15.57
CA ASP A 70 -8.58 6.75 -14.97
C ASP A 70 -9.46 5.78 -14.15
N LEU A 71 -10.70 6.14 -13.90
CA LEU A 71 -11.64 5.29 -13.16
C LEU A 71 -11.80 3.93 -13.86
N GLY A 72 -11.82 2.86 -13.07
CA GLY A 72 -11.88 1.48 -13.54
C GLY A 72 -10.54 0.88 -13.99
N LYS A 73 -9.49 1.69 -14.21
CA LYS A 73 -8.19 1.21 -14.68
C LYS A 73 -7.54 0.26 -13.68
N GLY A 74 -7.18 -0.92 -14.18
CA GLY A 74 -6.51 -1.95 -13.38
C GLY A 74 -7.42 -2.65 -12.37
N ALA A 75 -8.72 -2.38 -12.33
CA ALA A 75 -9.64 -3.04 -11.43
C ALA A 75 -9.75 -4.54 -11.72
N LEU A 76 -10.12 -4.90 -12.94
CA LEU A 76 -10.33 -6.27 -13.40
C LEU A 76 -9.44 -6.65 -14.61
N ASP A 77 -8.68 -5.70 -15.14
CA ASP A 77 -7.82 -5.88 -16.30
C ASP A 77 -6.37 -5.45 -15.97
N ASN A 78 -5.43 -6.39 -16.19
CA ASN A 78 -4.00 -6.18 -15.98
C ASN A 78 -3.42 -5.05 -16.83
N ASP A 79 -3.87 -4.96 -18.10
CA ASP A 79 -3.22 -4.12 -19.11
C ASP A 79 -3.62 -2.65 -18.99
N THR A 80 -4.71 -2.38 -18.29
CA THR A 80 -5.18 -1.02 -17.99
C THR A 80 -4.57 -0.42 -16.73
N ARG A 81 -3.77 -1.19 -15.94
CA ARG A 81 -3.13 -0.67 -14.73
C ARG A 81 -2.21 0.51 -15.03
N ILE A 82 -2.24 1.51 -14.16
CA ILE A 82 -1.34 2.67 -14.24
C ILE A 82 0.08 2.23 -13.85
N ALA A 83 1.00 2.27 -14.83
CA ALA A 83 2.35 1.73 -14.67
C ALA A 83 3.37 2.80 -14.24
N GLY A 84 4.50 2.35 -13.64
CA GLY A 84 5.66 3.21 -13.36
C GLY A 84 5.51 4.11 -12.14
N ILE A 85 4.54 3.80 -11.28
CA ILE A 85 4.20 4.56 -10.08
C ILE A 85 4.00 3.61 -8.89
N ASP A 86 4.06 4.17 -7.68
CA ASP A 86 3.82 3.41 -6.46
C ASP A 86 2.79 4.06 -5.52
N GLY A 87 2.19 5.18 -5.92
CA GLY A 87 1.12 5.82 -5.18
C GLY A 87 0.07 6.46 -6.06
N LEU A 88 -1.15 6.56 -5.54
CA LEU A 88 -2.34 7.14 -6.14
C LEU A 88 -2.93 8.17 -5.19
N LEU A 89 -3.44 9.29 -5.73
CA LEU A 89 -4.25 10.26 -5.01
C LEU A 89 -5.49 10.60 -5.83
N SER A 90 -6.64 10.77 -5.19
CA SER A 90 -7.90 11.14 -5.82
C SER A 90 -8.73 12.04 -4.91
N ASN A 91 -9.41 13.03 -5.50
CA ASN A 91 -10.52 13.77 -4.89
C ASN A 91 -11.84 13.56 -5.65
N ILE A 92 -11.87 12.57 -6.55
CA ILE A 92 -13.07 12.26 -7.35
C ILE A 92 -14.06 11.52 -6.44
N PRO A 93 -15.32 11.98 -6.36
CA PRO A 93 -16.36 11.28 -5.60
C PRO A 93 -16.47 9.81 -6.01
N ASP A 94 -16.78 8.95 -5.05
CA ASP A 94 -16.98 7.50 -5.22
C ASP A 94 -15.75 6.74 -5.73
N SER A 95 -14.61 7.41 -5.98
CA SER A 95 -13.39 6.71 -6.38
C SER A 95 -12.88 5.75 -5.30
N CYS A 96 -12.31 4.65 -5.75
CA CYS A 96 -11.66 3.64 -4.93
C CYS A 96 -10.21 3.48 -5.37
N LEU A 97 -9.27 3.52 -4.45
CA LEU A 97 -7.85 3.33 -4.75
C LEU A 97 -7.35 2.03 -4.14
N MET A 98 -6.70 1.21 -4.95
CA MET A 98 -6.18 -0.09 -4.54
C MET A 98 -4.69 -0.21 -4.75
N VAL A 99 -4.01 -0.75 -3.74
CA VAL A 99 -2.64 -1.26 -3.84
C VAL A 99 -2.59 -2.71 -3.37
N THR A 100 -1.59 -3.46 -3.80
CA THR A 100 -1.40 -4.85 -3.40
C THR A 100 -0.10 -5.02 -2.65
N GLY A 101 -0.03 -5.95 -1.71
CA GLY A 101 1.16 -6.22 -0.90
C GLY A 101 1.33 -7.70 -0.59
N ALA A 102 2.60 -8.13 -0.58
CA ALA A 102 3.10 -9.36 0.01
C ALA A 102 4.45 -9.02 0.61
N ASP A 103 4.45 -8.57 1.86
CA ASP A 103 5.53 -7.96 2.63
C ASP A 103 5.68 -6.43 2.52
N CYS A 104 5.38 -5.83 1.36
CA CYS A 104 5.36 -4.37 1.23
C CYS A 104 4.16 -3.77 1.97
N PHE A 105 4.36 -2.64 2.65
CA PHE A 105 3.32 -1.96 3.41
C PHE A 105 2.39 -1.16 2.50
N PRO A 106 1.06 -1.35 2.54
CA PRO A 106 0.13 -0.38 1.99
C PRO A 106 0.04 0.82 2.94
N ILE A 107 0.08 2.03 2.38
CA ILE A 107 -0.18 3.29 3.09
C ILE A 107 -1.45 3.86 2.50
N LEU A 108 -2.44 4.12 3.35
CA LEU A 108 -3.71 4.71 2.96
C LEU A 108 -3.87 6.07 3.62
N LEU A 109 -4.34 7.06 2.87
CA LEU A 109 -4.45 8.45 3.27
C LEU A 109 -5.88 8.94 3.11
N TYR A 110 -6.35 9.74 4.06
CA TYR A 110 -7.57 10.51 3.93
C TYR A 110 -7.39 11.91 4.54
N ASP A 111 -7.76 12.93 3.78
CA ASP A 111 -7.95 14.31 4.28
C ASP A 111 -9.43 14.67 4.21
N GLU A 112 -10.06 14.78 5.37
CA GLU A 112 -11.49 15.08 5.48
C GLU A 112 -11.83 16.50 5.01
N LYS A 113 -10.90 17.45 5.07
CA LYS A 113 -11.15 18.86 4.72
C LYS A 113 -11.12 19.11 3.23
N THR A 114 -10.14 18.50 2.54
CA THR A 114 -10.00 18.63 1.08
C THR A 114 -10.68 17.48 0.33
N VAL A 115 -11.25 16.51 1.06
CA VAL A 115 -11.93 15.32 0.51
C VAL A 115 -11.01 14.58 -0.46
N VAL A 116 -9.81 14.21 0.02
CA VAL A 116 -8.79 13.50 -0.76
C VAL A 116 -8.53 12.15 -0.12
N ILE A 117 -8.50 11.11 -0.95
CA ILE A 117 -8.01 9.78 -0.57
C ILE A 117 -6.69 9.49 -1.29
N GLY A 118 -5.86 8.65 -0.67
CA GLY A 118 -4.61 8.20 -1.24
C GLY A 118 -4.31 6.74 -0.90
N ALA A 119 -3.56 6.07 -1.78
CA ALA A 119 -3.05 4.74 -1.56
C ALA A 119 -1.63 4.62 -2.11
N ALA A 120 -0.67 4.11 -1.32
CA ALA A 120 0.70 3.90 -1.78
C ALA A 120 1.21 2.50 -1.41
N HIS A 121 2.01 1.92 -2.31
CA HIS A 121 2.73 0.67 -2.15
C HIS A 121 4.14 0.96 -1.63
N ALA A 122 4.39 0.71 -0.37
CA ALA A 122 5.67 0.97 0.28
C ALA A 122 6.52 -0.30 0.41
N GLY A 123 7.18 -0.69 -0.69
CA GLY A 123 8.27 -1.65 -0.66
C GLY A 123 9.55 -1.00 -0.11
N TRP A 124 10.56 -1.78 0.29
CA TRP A 124 11.76 -1.26 0.94
C TRP A 124 12.49 -0.16 0.14
N LYS A 125 12.52 -0.25 -1.19
CA LYS A 125 13.09 0.79 -2.06
C LYS A 125 12.27 2.09 -2.01
N GLY A 126 10.94 1.98 -2.02
CA GLY A 126 10.04 3.13 -1.85
C GLY A 126 10.21 3.77 -0.47
N VAL A 127 10.32 2.94 0.59
CA VAL A 127 10.55 3.41 1.96
C VAL A 127 11.86 4.21 2.04
N ILE A 128 12.98 3.67 1.56
CA ILE A 128 14.27 4.37 1.62
C ILE A 128 14.30 5.64 0.75
N ASN A 129 13.42 5.73 -0.24
CA ASN A 129 13.21 6.89 -1.11
C ASN A 129 12.03 7.79 -0.68
N ASN A 130 11.58 7.66 0.58
CA ASN A 130 10.58 8.53 1.22
C ASN A 130 9.19 8.52 0.57
N ILE A 131 8.67 7.36 0.16
CA ILE A 131 7.33 7.22 -0.45
C ILE A 131 6.21 7.82 0.41
N ALA A 132 6.31 7.70 1.75
CA ALA A 132 5.32 8.27 2.65
C ALA A 132 5.33 9.80 2.61
N GLY A 133 6.52 10.42 2.63
CA GLY A 133 6.66 11.88 2.49
C GLY A 133 6.21 12.39 1.13
N GLU A 134 6.52 11.66 0.04
CA GLU A 134 6.05 12.02 -1.30
C GLU A 134 4.53 11.97 -1.43
N LEU A 135 3.87 11.00 -0.81
CA LEU A 135 2.40 10.93 -0.77
C LEU A 135 1.80 12.16 -0.08
N ILE A 136 2.34 12.55 1.08
CA ILE A 136 1.90 13.73 1.82
C ILE A 136 2.19 15.01 1.02
N LYS A 137 3.40 15.11 0.45
CA LYS A 137 3.79 16.25 -0.39
C LYS A 137 2.84 16.41 -1.57
N ALA A 138 2.55 15.35 -2.30
CA ALA A 138 1.64 15.38 -3.43
C ALA A 138 0.21 15.80 -3.03
N ALA A 139 -0.30 15.35 -1.88
CA ALA A 139 -1.59 15.78 -1.37
C ALA A 139 -1.61 17.28 -1.02
N LYS A 140 -0.55 17.81 -0.41
CA LYS A 140 -0.40 19.24 -0.13
C LYS A 140 -0.33 20.08 -1.40
N ASP A 141 0.53 19.70 -2.33
CA ASP A 141 0.84 20.50 -3.52
C ASP A 141 -0.33 20.56 -4.51
N ASN A 142 -1.11 19.47 -4.64
CA ASN A 142 -2.15 19.36 -5.67
C ASN A 142 -3.57 19.61 -5.15
N PHE A 143 -3.81 19.39 -3.86
CA PHE A 143 -5.16 19.47 -3.29
C PHE A 143 -5.25 20.47 -2.12
N GLY A 144 -4.13 21.10 -1.75
CA GLY A 144 -4.11 22.01 -0.61
C GLY A 144 -4.31 21.32 0.75
N SER A 145 -4.07 20.01 0.81
CA SER A 145 -4.17 19.21 2.04
C SER A 145 -3.24 19.74 3.12
N SER A 146 -3.70 19.73 4.37
CA SER A 146 -2.88 20.10 5.51
C SER A 146 -2.56 18.86 6.35
N ALA A 147 -1.30 18.68 6.71
CA ALA A 147 -0.84 17.52 7.48
C ALA A 147 -1.65 17.29 8.77
N LYS A 148 -2.13 18.36 9.42
CA LYS A 148 -2.97 18.27 10.63
C LYS A 148 -4.35 17.63 10.41
N ASN A 149 -4.86 17.66 9.15
CA ASN A 149 -6.17 17.11 8.79
C ASN A 149 -6.06 15.70 8.19
N ILE A 150 -4.85 15.31 7.78
CA ILE A 150 -4.61 14.01 7.15
C ILE A 150 -4.58 12.91 8.22
N LYS A 151 -5.33 11.84 7.96
CA LYS A 151 -5.28 10.57 8.66
C LYS A 151 -4.57 9.54 7.79
N ILE A 152 -3.72 8.72 8.39
CA ILE A 152 -2.93 7.68 7.71
C ILE A 152 -3.19 6.33 8.34
N TRP A 153 -3.35 5.31 7.51
CA TRP A 153 -3.37 3.91 7.90
C TRP A 153 -2.22 3.19 7.20
N ILE A 154 -1.35 2.58 8.00
CA ILE A 154 -0.30 1.68 7.51
C ILE A 154 -0.81 0.25 7.68
N GLY A 155 -1.05 -0.45 6.58
CA GLY A 155 -1.56 -1.81 6.59
C GLY A 155 -0.52 -2.86 6.98
N PRO A 156 -0.85 -4.17 6.87
CA PRO A 156 0.08 -5.25 7.17
C PRO A 156 1.27 -5.25 6.21
N GLY A 157 2.44 -5.60 6.72
CA GLY A 157 3.69 -5.71 5.97
C GLY A 157 4.72 -6.54 6.74
N ILE A 158 5.87 -6.82 6.13
CA ILE A 158 6.93 -7.56 6.82
C ILE A 158 7.61 -6.69 7.86
N LYS A 159 7.60 -7.12 9.13
CA LYS A 159 8.21 -6.39 10.24
C LYS A 159 9.68 -6.77 10.48
N SER A 160 10.33 -6.02 11.34
CA SER A 160 11.72 -6.26 11.78
C SER A 160 11.97 -7.62 12.46
N CYS A 161 10.93 -8.39 12.75
CA CYS A 161 11.08 -9.78 13.17
C CYS A 161 11.61 -10.69 12.04
N HIS A 162 11.30 -10.38 10.76
CA HIS A 162 11.62 -11.22 9.60
C HIS A 162 12.19 -10.47 8.39
N PHE A 163 12.24 -9.14 8.40
CA PHE A 163 12.87 -8.39 7.32
C PHE A 163 14.40 -8.34 7.52
N GLU A 164 15.04 -9.49 7.33
CA GLU A 164 16.50 -9.62 7.29
C GLU A 164 17.07 -8.95 6.04
N VAL A 165 18.15 -8.20 6.19
CA VAL A 165 18.89 -7.52 5.13
C VAL A 165 20.37 -7.87 5.18
N LYS A 166 21.02 -7.87 4.00
CA LYS A 166 22.44 -8.22 3.83
C LYS A 166 23.09 -7.29 2.81
N ASN A 167 24.41 -7.27 2.80
CA ASN A 167 25.24 -6.62 1.78
C ASN A 167 24.80 -5.16 1.51
N GLU A 168 24.67 -4.79 0.24
CA GLU A 168 24.35 -3.43 -0.22
C GLU A 168 23.05 -2.87 0.39
N VAL A 169 22.06 -3.72 0.63
CA VAL A 169 20.80 -3.29 1.26
C VAL A 169 21.04 -2.90 2.72
N LEU A 170 21.86 -3.66 3.45
CA LEU A 170 22.25 -3.33 4.81
C LEU A 170 23.03 -2.01 4.86
N GLU A 171 24.04 -1.84 4.03
CA GLU A 171 24.85 -0.64 3.96
C GLU A 171 24.00 0.61 3.68
N LEU A 172 23.03 0.48 2.76
CA LEU A 172 22.11 1.57 2.43
C LEU A 172 21.28 2.00 3.65
N PHE A 173 20.73 1.03 4.41
CA PHE A 173 19.94 1.35 5.60
C PHE A 173 20.81 1.85 6.75
N GLN A 174 22.01 1.32 6.93
CA GLN A 174 22.97 1.83 7.93
C GLN A 174 23.37 3.27 7.65
N THR A 175 23.44 3.68 6.38
CA THR A 175 23.77 5.05 6.00
C THR A 175 22.60 6.00 6.16
N LYS A 176 21.38 5.60 5.71
CA LYS A 176 20.23 6.51 5.66
C LYS A 176 19.34 6.45 6.89
N GLU A 177 19.19 5.29 7.52
CA GLU A 177 18.27 5.03 8.62
C GLU A 177 18.90 4.12 9.69
N PRO A 178 20.08 4.51 10.26
CA PRO A 178 20.86 3.67 11.17
C PRO A 178 20.06 3.23 12.41
N ASP A 179 19.21 4.11 12.94
CA ASP A 179 18.39 3.84 14.14
C ASP A 179 17.32 2.78 13.93
N CYS A 180 17.00 2.46 12.65
CA CYS A 180 16.01 1.45 12.29
C CYS A 180 16.66 0.10 11.90
N VAL A 181 17.98 -0.01 11.97
CA VAL A 181 18.74 -1.25 11.74
C VAL A 181 18.97 -1.97 13.06
N LEU A 182 18.43 -3.16 13.19
CA LEU A 182 18.48 -3.98 14.39
C LEU A 182 19.46 -5.13 14.18
N LYS A 183 20.53 -5.19 14.99
CA LYS A 183 21.44 -6.35 15.04
C LYS A 183 20.86 -7.40 15.96
N LYS A 184 20.69 -8.63 15.47
CA LYS A 184 20.30 -9.82 16.23
C LYS A 184 21.40 -10.87 16.12
N GLU A 185 21.29 -11.97 16.88
CA GLU A 185 22.28 -13.06 16.88
C GLU A 185 22.55 -13.62 15.46
N ASN A 186 21.55 -13.71 14.63
CA ASN A 186 21.56 -14.34 13.30
C ASN A 186 21.53 -13.36 12.13
N GLY A 187 21.76 -12.05 12.34
CA GLY A 187 21.84 -11.10 11.24
C GLY A 187 21.37 -9.69 11.56
N TYR A 188 21.16 -8.92 10.50
CA TYR A 188 20.65 -7.56 10.58
C TYR A 188 19.23 -7.49 10.01
N PHE A 189 18.37 -6.78 10.73
CA PHE A 189 16.97 -6.62 10.40
C PHE A 189 16.62 -5.13 10.34
N VAL A 190 15.68 -4.75 9.49
CA VAL A 190 15.26 -3.35 9.37
C VAL A 190 13.79 -3.21 9.78
N ASP A 191 13.51 -2.15 10.54
CA ASP A 191 12.15 -1.75 10.89
C ASP A 191 11.60 -0.74 9.88
N LEU A 192 11.09 -1.24 8.75
CA LEU A 192 10.46 -0.41 7.71
C LEU A 192 9.26 0.37 8.23
N GLN A 193 8.51 -0.19 9.18
CA GLN A 193 7.35 0.46 9.77
C GLN A 193 7.77 1.68 10.60
N ALA A 194 8.86 1.58 11.37
CA ALA A 194 9.41 2.71 12.10
C ALA A 194 9.89 3.83 11.16
N ILE A 195 10.54 3.47 10.05
CA ILE A 195 10.95 4.45 9.03
C ILE A 195 9.74 5.17 8.43
N LEU A 196 8.69 4.43 8.04
CA LEU A 196 7.46 5.01 7.51
C LEU A 196 6.81 5.98 8.52
N LYS A 197 6.72 5.58 9.79
CA LYS A 197 6.19 6.45 10.85
C LYS A 197 7.03 7.72 11.01
N LYS A 198 8.36 7.61 11.01
CA LYS A 198 9.30 8.74 11.05
C LYS A 198 9.07 9.71 9.87
N GLN A 199 8.96 9.19 8.65
CA GLN A 199 8.70 10.00 7.45
C GLN A 199 7.38 10.79 7.54
N LEU A 200 6.33 10.16 8.05
CA LEU A 200 5.03 10.79 8.25
C LEU A 200 5.10 11.91 9.31
N LEU A 201 5.77 11.66 10.45
CA LEU A 201 5.96 12.67 11.50
C LEU A 201 6.78 13.86 10.99
N ILE A 202 7.87 13.62 10.25
CA ILE A 202 8.68 14.68 9.59
C ILE A 202 7.83 15.48 8.58
N SER A 203 6.88 14.84 7.89
CA SER A 203 5.95 15.50 6.97
C SER A 203 4.89 16.34 7.68
N GLY A 204 4.86 16.31 9.03
CA GLY A 204 3.97 17.09 9.89
C GLY A 204 2.65 16.39 10.24
N ILE A 205 2.51 15.10 9.95
CA ILE A 205 1.35 14.31 10.40
C ILE A 205 1.43 14.14 11.91
N PHE A 206 0.32 14.37 12.61
CA PHE A 206 0.24 14.13 14.05
C PHE A 206 0.23 12.64 14.36
N GLU A 207 0.93 12.24 15.43
CA GLU A 207 1.06 10.82 15.80
C GLU A 207 -0.29 10.13 16.00
N GLN A 208 -1.26 10.80 16.62
CA GLN A 208 -2.62 10.27 16.82
C GLN A 208 -3.40 10.04 15.50
N ASN A 209 -2.95 10.62 14.39
CA ASN A 209 -3.51 10.45 13.07
C ASN A 209 -2.86 9.29 12.29
N ILE A 210 -1.88 8.60 12.87
CA ILE A 210 -1.18 7.46 12.25
C ILE A 210 -1.67 6.17 12.91
N ILE A 211 -2.50 5.42 12.21
CA ILE A 211 -3.02 4.13 12.63
C ILE A 211 -2.21 3.02 11.96
N VAL A 212 -1.70 2.09 12.72
CA VAL A 212 -0.82 1.04 12.22
C VAL A 212 -1.45 -0.34 12.45
N HIS A 213 -1.46 -1.17 11.42
CA HIS A 213 -1.87 -2.57 11.53
C HIS A 213 -0.77 -3.40 12.21
N ASN A 214 -1.15 -4.23 13.19
CA ASN A 214 -0.16 -4.96 14.00
C ASN A 214 0.39 -6.25 13.39
N ALA A 215 -0.20 -6.76 12.30
CA ALA A 215 0.25 -7.99 11.68
C ALA A 215 1.60 -7.83 10.95
N CYS A 216 2.46 -8.83 11.14
CA CYS A 216 3.59 -9.09 10.24
C CYS A 216 3.14 -10.12 9.21
N THR A 217 3.24 -9.81 7.93
CA THR A 217 2.80 -10.71 6.85
C THR A 217 3.52 -12.05 6.84
N PHE A 218 4.78 -12.09 7.28
CA PHE A 218 5.53 -13.34 7.44
C PHE A 218 4.99 -14.22 8.57
N CYS A 219 4.63 -13.62 9.73
CA CYS A 219 4.17 -14.36 10.91
C CYS A 219 2.69 -14.74 10.83
N ASP A 220 1.87 -13.85 10.26
CA ASP A 220 0.42 -14.04 10.17
C ASP A 220 0.05 -14.69 8.82
N LEU A 221 -0.37 -15.95 8.90
CA LEU A 221 -0.73 -16.77 7.73
C LEU A 221 -1.99 -16.30 7.01
N LYS A 222 -2.71 -15.32 7.56
CA LYS A 222 -3.83 -14.65 6.87
C LYS A 222 -3.38 -13.78 5.70
N TYR A 223 -2.10 -13.39 5.66
CA TYR A 223 -1.57 -12.56 4.58
C TYR A 223 -0.54 -13.32 3.75
N PHE A 224 -0.50 -13.02 2.47
CA PHE A 224 0.57 -13.46 1.57
C PHE A 224 1.90 -12.83 1.97
N SER A 225 2.99 -13.60 1.89
CA SER A 225 4.34 -13.14 2.16
C SER A 225 5.32 -13.68 1.13
N ASN A 226 5.92 -12.81 0.35
CA ASN A 226 6.95 -13.19 -0.61
C ASN A 226 8.18 -13.82 0.07
N ARG A 227 8.57 -13.28 1.24
CA ARG A 227 9.72 -13.77 2.03
C ARG A 227 9.50 -15.18 2.57
N ARG A 228 8.27 -15.50 2.99
CA ARG A 228 7.89 -16.82 3.51
C ARG A 228 7.61 -17.81 2.39
N ASP A 229 6.76 -17.41 1.43
CA ASP A 229 6.10 -18.35 0.52
C ASP A 229 6.95 -18.71 -0.69
N LYS A 230 7.84 -17.82 -1.14
CA LYS A 230 8.81 -18.01 -2.24
C LYS A 230 8.21 -18.70 -3.47
N LYS A 231 6.96 -18.35 -3.81
CA LYS A 231 6.24 -18.93 -4.94
C LYS A 231 6.84 -18.49 -6.28
N GLN A 232 6.69 -19.32 -7.30
CA GLN A 232 7.10 -18.99 -8.67
C GLN A 232 6.42 -17.71 -9.19
N PHE A 233 5.14 -17.54 -8.87
CA PHE A 233 4.39 -16.31 -9.12
C PHE A 233 3.99 -15.69 -7.79
N LEU A 234 4.31 -14.40 -7.66
CA LEU A 234 3.98 -13.65 -6.46
C LEU A 234 2.46 -13.54 -6.30
N GLU A 235 1.98 -13.90 -5.13
CA GLU A 235 0.60 -13.67 -4.70
C GLU A 235 0.57 -12.53 -3.68
N ALA A 236 -0.49 -11.73 -3.69
CA ALA A 236 -0.61 -10.58 -2.80
C ALA A 236 -2.05 -10.35 -2.35
N PHE A 237 -2.21 -9.78 -1.17
CA PHE A 237 -3.46 -9.22 -0.69
C PHE A 237 -3.69 -7.82 -1.26
N ALA A 238 -4.94 -7.36 -1.26
CA ALA A 238 -5.32 -6.00 -1.60
C ALA A 238 -5.58 -5.15 -0.37
N ALA A 239 -5.15 -3.88 -0.42
CA ALA A 239 -5.58 -2.82 0.48
C ALA A 239 -6.30 -1.75 -0.36
N ILE A 240 -7.53 -1.42 0.01
CA ILE A 240 -8.39 -0.50 -0.72
C ILE A 240 -8.88 0.59 0.22
N ILE A 241 -8.83 1.83 -0.24
CA ILE A 241 -9.54 2.94 0.37
C ILE A 241 -10.58 3.45 -0.60
N SER A 242 -11.80 3.71 -0.12
CA SER A 242 -12.88 4.26 -0.92
C SER A 242 -13.63 5.35 -0.15
N PHE A 243 -14.18 6.31 -0.87
CA PHE A 243 -15.28 7.11 -0.34
C PHE A 243 -16.49 6.20 -0.04
N LYS A 244 -17.36 6.67 0.86
CA LYS A 244 -18.56 5.93 1.27
C LYS A 244 -19.75 6.28 0.41
#